data_1f02e5fc3c4bc417db060722b0dc6abc
#
_entry.id   1f02e5fc3c4bc417db060722b0dc6abc
#
_cell.length_a   1.000
_cell.length_b   1.000
_cell.length_c   1.000
_cell.angle_alpha   90.00
_cell.angle_beta   90.00
_cell.angle_gamma   90.00
#
_symmetry.space_group_name_H-M   'P 1'
#
loop_
_entity.id
_entity.type
_entity.pdbx_description
1 polymer ?
#
loop_
_entity_poly.entity_id
_entity_poly.type
_entity_poly.pdbx_seq_one_letter_code
_entity_poly.pdbx_strand_id
1 'polypeptide(L)'
;MSNEKSALEAMLDQYETNNKPKFEKSETAKVYDLKNYFTTYDLKEKEQSVTKEIRMLPNPKGGSPLVEFHGHTAMVDGQKKTFACLQHEKGTACPFCEAREALLAEGDAASKELAKKYSAKKMYIAKVIDRNNEEDGVKFWRFNHDFRKEGIFDKIHGVIAGLKKFRDITSATEGRDLSISINRNQTGLPVVSSITPQDAGVLSENQEQAEAWLADTRTWEDVYSVRNYEYLAIIVTGGVPMWDKEEKCFVDKNKIDTPNEDATLDSELAMQVENVKANVTAAETVTNPQSTTSDEEGDDLPF
;
A
#
# COMPACT_ATOMS: atom_id res chain seq x y z
N MET A 1 45.92 -0.34 -24.42
CA MET A 1 45.01 0.84 -24.52
C MET A 1 44.22 0.86 -23.22
N SER A 2 44.59 1.77 -22.34
CA SER A 2 43.86 1.99 -21.06
C SER A 2 42.54 2.64 -21.36
N ASN A 3 41.45 1.95 -21.04
CA ASN A 3 40.11 2.48 -21.15
C ASN A 3 39.90 3.47 -19.98
N GLU A 4 40.24 4.73 -20.17
CA GLU A 4 39.95 5.78 -19.20
C GLU A 4 38.44 5.97 -19.18
N LYS A 5 37.81 5.65 -18.03
CA LYS A 5 36.39 5.93 -17.79
C LYS A 5 36.16 7.43 -17.91
N SER A 6 35.07 7.82 -18.55
CA SER A 6 34.66 9.21 -18.59
C SER A 6 34.38 9.76 -17.18
N ALA A 7 34.50 11.06 -16.98
CA ALA A 7 34.20 11.69 -15.70
C ALA A 7 32.76 11.37 -15.21
N LEU A 8 31.82 11.26 -16.14
CA LEU A 8 30.44 10.89 -15.86
C LEU A 8 30.32 9.45 -15.35
N GLU A 9 31.00 8.50 -15.99
CA GLU A 9 31.03 7.10 -15.53
C GLU A 9 31.67 6.95 -14.16
N ALA A 10 32.75 7.71 -13.89
CA ALA A 10 33.37 7.74 -12.57
C ALA A 10 32.44 8.30 -11.48
N MET A 11 31.64 9.34 -11.79
CA MET A 11 30.63 9.87 -10.89
C MET A 11 29.50 8.89 -10.63
N LEU A 12 29.03 8.18 -11.64
CA LEU A 12 28.00 7.16 -11.51
C LEU A 12 28.49 5.98 -10.66
N ASP A 13 29.69 5.49 -10.90
CA ASP A 13 30.31 4.44 -10.08
C ASP A 13 30.48 4.87 -8.60
N GLN A 14 30.86 6.11 -8.38
CA GLN A 14 30.97 6.67 -7.03
C GLN A 14 29.61 6.75 -6.33
N TYR A 15 28.58 7.19 -7.05
CA TYR A 15 27.21 7.23 -6.54
C TYR A 15 26.70 5.84 -6.18
N GLU A 16 26.86 4.88 -7.08
CA GLU A 16 26.46 3.48 -6.88
C GLU A 16 27.20 2.84 -5.70
N THR A 17 28.50 3.13 -5.56
CA THR A 17 29.32 2.58 -4.48
C THR A 17 28.90 3.13 -3.11
N ASN A 18 28.58 4.41 -3.04
CA ASN A 18 28.18 5.09 -1.80
C ASN A 18 26.75 4.72 -1.38
N ASN A 19 25.90 4.35 -2.33
CA ASN A 19 24.49 4.04 -2.10
C ASN A 19 24.17 2.53 -2.13
N LYS A 20 25.17 1.65 -2.09
CA LYS A 20 24.91 0.20 -2.00
C LYS A 20 24.18 -0.11 -0.70
N PRO A 21 22.99 -0.73 -0.76
CA PRO A 21 22.26 -1.14 0.43
C PRO A 21 23.07 -2.15 1.23
N LYS A 22 23.17 -1.95 2.55
CA LYS A 22 23.90 -2.82 3.50
C LYS A 22 23.06 -4.01 3.97
N PHE A 23 21.99 -4.39 3.25
CA PHE A 23 21.03 -5.39 3.71
C PHE A 23 21.23 -6.75 3.03
N GLU A 24 21.22 -7.80 3.85
CA GLU A 24 21.12 -9.19 3.39
C GLU A 24 19.72 -9.45 2.82
N LYS A 25 19.68 -10.33 1.80
CA LYS A 25 18.49 -10.68 1.05
C LYS A 25 17.40 -11.29 1.93
N SER A 26 16.17 -10.80 1.83
CA SER A 26 15.00 -11.60 2.14
C SER A 26 14.78 -12.58 0.99
N GLU A 27 14.73 -13.88 1.30
CA GLU A 27 14.59 -14.96 0.31
C GLU A 27 13.22 -15.02 -0.40
N THR A 28 12.26 -14.21 0.03
CA THR A 28 10.91 -14.14 -0.57
C THR A 28 10.75 -12.88 -1.40
N ALA A 29 10.98 -12.99 -2.70
CA ALA A 29 10.62 -11.92 -3.63
C ALA A 29 9.10 -11.73 -3.64
N LYS A 30 8.64 -10.48 -3.39
CA LYS A 30 7.23 -10.13 -3.51
C LYS A 30 6.82 -10.24 -4.98
N VAL A 31 5.71 -10.94 -5.24
CA VAL A 31 5.10 -11.01 -6.57
C VAL A 31 3.96 -10.01 -6.62
N TYR A 32 4.02 -9.07 -7.55
CA TYR A 32 2.99 -8.05 -7.78
C TYR A 32 2.16 -8.42 -9.02
N ASP A 33 0.82 -8.33 -8.90
CA ASP A 33 -0.06 -8.37 -10.07
C ASP A 33 -0.03 -7.01 -10.77
N LEU A 34 0.84 -6.87 -11.76
CA LEU A 34 1.00 -5.63 -12.51
C LEU A 34 -0.08 -5.43 -13.59
N LYS A 35 -0.97 -6.39 -13.80
CA LYS A 35 -2.04 -6.27 -14.81
C LYS A 35 -3.11 -5.27 -14.38
N ASN A 36 -3.54 -5.32 -13.12
CA ASN A 36 -4.57 -4.44 -12.58
C ASN A 36 -4.00 -3.32 -11.70
N TYR A 37 -2.75 -3.43 -11.28
CA TYR A 37 -2.15 -2.54 -10.31
C TYR A 37 -0.92 -1.84 -10.86
N PHE A 38 -0.83 -0.54 -10.56
CA PHE A 38 0.40 0.21 -10.69
C PHE A 38 1.08 0.28 -9.33
N THR A 39 2.37 0.03 -9.29
CA THR A 39 3.16 0.09 -8.05
C THR A 39 4.44 0.88 -8.24
N THR A 40 4.93 1.48 -7.17
CA THR A 40 6.22 2.14 -7.07
C THR A 40 7.22 1.36 -6.20
N TYR A 41 6.85 0.14 -5.79
CA TYR A 41 7.65 -0.71 -4.90
C TYR A 41 8.34 -1.88 -5.61
N ASP A 42 8.22 -2.00 -6.92
CA ASP A 42 8.75 -3.11 -7.74
C ASP A 42 10.15 -2.86 -8.30
N LEU A 43 10.93 -2.01 -7.63
CA LEU A 43 12.32 -1.75 -8.00
C LEU A 43 13.12 -3.07 -7.96
N LYS A 44 13.78 -3.43 -9.07
CA LYS A 44 14.58 -4.66 -9.14
C LYS A 44 15.75 -4.58 -8.16
N GLU A 45 16.18 -5.72 -7.66
CA GLU A 45 17.16 -5.82 -6.56
C GLU A 45 18.44 -5.00 -6.76
N LYS A 46 18.92 -4.89 -7.99
CA LYS A 46 20.15 -4.15 -8.33
C LYS A 46 19.92 -2.69 -8.76
N GLU A 47 18.66 -2.29 -8.95
CA GLU A 47 18.33 -0.93 -9.37
C GLU A 47 18.34 0.00 -8.16
N GLN A 48 19.06 1.11 -8.25
CA GLN A 48 19.07 2.16 -7.23
C GLN A 48 17.97 3.18 -7.48
N SER A 49 17.59 3.36 -8.73
CA SER A 49 16.53 4.28 -9.13
C SER A 49 15.84 3.80 -10.41
N VAL A 50 14.60 4.18 -10.57
CA VAL A 50 13.82 4.01 -11.81
C VAL A 50 12.91 5.20 -11.99
N THR A 51 12.62 5.53 -13.22
CA THR A 51 11.58 6.51 -13.58
C THR A 51 10.45 5.77 -14.28
N LYS A 52 9.23 6.00 -13.78
CA LYS A 52 7.99 5.49 -14.38
C LYS A 52 7.17 6.66 -14.88
N GLU A 53 6.46 6.45 -15.98
CA GLU A 53 5.57 7.46 -16.54
C GLU A 53 4.13 6.96 -16.52
N ILE A 54 3.24 7.83 -16.04
CA ILE A 54 1.80 7.53 -15.95
C ILE A 54 0.97 8.69 -16.50
N ARG A 55 -0.20 8.36 -17.03
CA ARG A 55 -1.31 9.31 -17.21
C ARG A 55 -2.39 9.02 -16.18
N MET A 56 -2.71 10.00 -15.34
CA MET A 56 -3.86 9.90 -14.46
C MET A 56 -5.15 10.08 -15.24
N LEU A 57 -6.16 9.27 -14.94
CA LEU A 57 -7.49 9.37 -15.54
C LEU A 57 -8.43 10.20 -14.65
N PRO A 58 -9.42 10.87 -15.23
CA PRO A 58 -10.44 11.56 -14.45
C PRO A 58 -11.28 10.58 -13.65
N ASN A 59 -11.83 11.03 -12.53
CA ASN A 59 -12.81 10.25 -11.79
C ASN A 59 -14.14 10.20 -12.58
N PRO A 60 -14.65 9.01 -12.95
CA PRO A 60 -15.90 8.91 -13.71
C PRO A 60 -17.10 9.52 -13.01
N LYS A 61 -17.08 9.60 -11.67
CA LYS A 61 -18.11 10.23 -10.86
C LYS A 61 -17.93 11.74 -10.69
N GLY A 62 -16.89 12.31 -11.32
CA GLY A 62 -16.49 13.70 -11.14
C GLY A 62 -15.72 13.93 -9.82
N GLY A 63 -15.18 15.14 -9.66
CA GLY A 63 -14.38 15.51 -8.49
C GLY A 63 -12.91 15.09 -8.60
N SER A 64 -12.29 14.80 -7.47
CA SER A 64 -10.86 14.45 -7.41
C SER A 64 -10.57 13.13 -8.11
N PRO A 65 -9.51 13.03 -8.94
CA PRO A 65 -9.03 11.76 -9.47
C PRO A 65 -8.40 10.87 -8.39
N LEU A 66 -8.09 11.43 -7.22
CA LEU A 66 -7.57 10.72 -6.06
C LEU A 66 -8.74 10.37 -5.13
N VAL A 67 -9.16 9.12 -5.15
CA VAL A 67 -10.22 8.62 -4.29
C VAL A 67 -9.63 8.27 -2.93
N GLU A 68 -10.20 8.84 -1.87
CA GLU A 68 -9.80 8.53 -0.50
C GLU A 68 -10.25 7.12 -0.11
N PHE A 69 -9.40 6.39 0.56
CA PHE A 69 -9.61 5.01 0.98
C PHE A 69 -9.01 4.79 2.37
N HIS A 70 -9.70 4.05 3.22
CA HIS A 70 -9.21 3.68 4.53
C HIS A 70 -9.07 2.16 4.64
N GLY A 71 -7.91 1.71 5.06
CA GLY A 71 -7.64 0.28 5.17
C GLY A 71 -6.86 -0.09 6.42
N HIS A 72 -7.09 -1.32 6.86
CA HIS A 72 -6.31 -1.98 7.91
C HIS A 72 -5.27 -2.89 7.30
N THR A 73 -4.12 -2.99 7.93
CA THR A 73 -3.04 -3.88 7.48
C THR A 73 -2.82 -4.96 8.51
N ALA A 74 -2.82 -6.22 8.09
CA ALA A 74 -2.57 -7.37 8.95
C ALA A 74 -1.70 -8.42 8.26
N MET A 75 -1.04 -9.25 9.06
CA MET A 75 -0.35 -10.43 8.57
C MET A 75 -1.36 -11.57 8.42
N VAL A 76 -1.40 -12.20 7.25
CA VAL A 76 -2.25 -13.36 6.96
C VAL A 76 -1.41 -14.37 6.23
N ASP A 77 -1.22 -15.54 6.81
CA ASP A 77 -0.41 -16.62 6.25
C ASP A 77 1.03 -16.14 5.89
N GLY A 78 1.66 -15.40 6.80
CA GLY A 78 3.01 -14.86 6.63
C GLY A 78 3.13 -13.69 5.66
N GLN A 79 2.02 -13.24 5.06
CA GLN A 79 2.00 -12.12 4.13
C GLN A 79 1.28 -10.92 4.74
N LYS A 80 1.83 -9.74 4.54
CA LYS A 80 1.19 -8.48 4.90
C LYS A 80 0.13 -8.13 3.87
N LYS A 81 -1.13 -8.03 4.30
CA LYS A 81 -2.28 -7.71 3.44
C LYS A 81 -3.03 -6.49 3.97
N THR A 82 -3.60 -5.71 3.06
CA THR A 82 -4.43 -4.54 3.40
C THR A 82 -5.89 -4.84 3.08
N PHE A 83 -6.78 -4.54 4.02
CA PHE A 83 -8.21 -4.77 3.92
C PHE A 83 -8.97 -3.45 4.06
N ALA A 84 -10.03 -3.27 3.28
CA ALA A 84 -10.90 -2.10 3.41
C ALA A 84 -11.49 -2.02 4.82
N CYS A 85 -11.48 -0.82 5.40
CA CYS A 85 -12.14 -0.58 6.68
C CYS A 85 -13.64 -0.55 6.47
N LEU A 86 -14.38 -1.50 7.05
CA LEU A 86 -15.84 -1.55 6.91
C LEU A 86 -16.53 -0.32 7.51
N GLN A 87 -15.99 0.19 8.61
CA GLN A 87 -16.57 1.36 9.28
C GLN A 87 -16.45 2.63 8.42
N HIS A 88 -15.28 2.89 7.83
CA HIS A 88 -15.05 4.09 7.00
C HIS A 88 -15.65 3.96 5.60
N GLU A 89 -15.53 2.80 4.97
CA GLU A 89 -15.90 2.62 3.57
C GLU A 89 -17.38 2.20 3.38
N LYS A 90 -17.96 1.53 4.38
CA LYS A 90 -19.33 0.99 4.29
C LYS A 90 -20.27 1.50 5.41
N GLY A 91 -19.74 2.18 6.41
CA GLY A 91 -20.54 2.63 7.57
C GLY A 91 -21.05 1.48 8.43
N THR A 92 -20.42 0.31 8.37
CA THR A 92 -20.80 -0.90 9.13
C THR A 92 -19.76 -1.24 10.17
N ALA A 93 -20.10 -2.12 11.11
CA ALA A 93 -19.16 -2.61 12.12
C ALA A 93 -17.88 -3.18 11.48
N CYS A 94 -16.73 -2.93 12.11
CA CYS A 94 -15.43 -3.37 11.61
C CYS A 94 -14.62 -3.98 12.77
N PRO A 95 -14.26 -5.27 12.68
CA PRO A 95 -13.55 -5.96 13.77
C PRO A 95 -12.23 -5.29 14.17
N PHE A 96 -11.50 -4.74 13.22
CA PHE A 96 -10.26 -3.99 13.49
C PHE A 96 -10.51 -2.72 14.30
N CYS A 97 -11.57 -1.96 13.96
CA CYS A 97 -11.93 -0.75 14.69
C CYS A 97 -12.40 -1.10 16.10
N GLU A 98 -13.19 -2.15 16.26
CA GLU A 98 -13.66 -2.65 17.57
C GLU A 98 -12.49 -3.09 18.44
N ALA A 99 -11.56 -3.90 17.90
CA ALA A 99 -10.36 -4.31 18.61
C ALA A 99 -9.51 -3.10 19.06
N ARG A 100 -9.37 -2.09 18.18
CA ARG A 100 -8.68 -0.84 18.51
C ARG A 100 -9.36 -0.10 19.66
N GLU A 101 -10.67 0.04 19.61
CA GLU A 101 -11.45 0.74 20.64
C GLU A 101 -11.37 0.02 21.99
N ALA A 102 -11.46 -1.32 22.00
CA ALA A 102 -11.29 -2.13 23.20
C ALA A 102 -9.91 -1.90 23.84
N LEU A 103 -8.84 -1.96 23.06
CA LEU A 103 -7.47 -1.70 23.53
C LEU A 103 -7.29 -0.27 24.07
N LEU A 104 -7.89 0.73 23.44
CA LEU A 104 -7.83 2.11 23.93
C LEU A 104 -8.59 2.29 25.24
N ALA A 105 -9.68 1.53 25.46
CA ALA A 105 -10.46 1.57 26.68
C ALA A 105 -9.69 1.03 27.89
N GLU A 106 -8.73 0.12 27.70
CA GLU A 106 -7.83 -0.36 28.77
C GLU A 106 -6.95 0.75 29.34
N GLY A 107 -6.55 1.73 28.54
CA GLY A 107 -5.91 2.98 28.97
C GLY A 107 -4.42 2.90 29.27
N ASP A 108 -3.81 1.72 29.38
CA ASP A 108 -2.38 1.54 29.62
C ASP A 108 -1.51 1.82 28.36
N ALA A 109 -0.20 2.00 28.55
CA ALA A 109 0.70 2.37 27.44
C ALA A 109 0.88 1.23 26.42
N ALA A 110 0.91 -0.03 26.86
CA ALA A 110 1.09 -1.18 25.97
C ALA A 110 -0.14 -1.38 25.10
N SER A 111 -1.35 -1.31 25.67
CA SER A 111 -2.61 -1.39 24.91
C SER A 111 -2.77 -0.25 23.92
N LYS A 112 -2.34 0.98 24.26
CA LYS A 112 -2.32 2.12 23.32
C LYS A 112 -1.37 1.89 22.16
N GLU A 113 -0.19 1.32 22.40
CA GLU A 113 0.75 1.00 21.32
C GLU A 113 0.21 -0.10 20.43
N LEU A 114 -0.36 -1.15 21.01
CA LEU A 114 -1.01 -2.24 20.28
C LEU A 114 -2.19 -1.73 19.42
N ALA A 115 -3.00 -0.81 19.95
CA ALA A 115 -4.13 -0.20 19.26
C ALA A 115 -3.72 0.48 17.93
N LYS A 116 -2.48 0.99 17.84
CA LYS A 116 -1.96 1.59 16.59
C LYS A 116 -1.90 0.59 15.44
N LYS A 117 -1.62 -0.69 15.72
CA LYS A 117 -1.57 -1.76 14.71
C LYS A 117 -2.93 -2.04 14.08
N TYR A 118 -4.01 -1.78 14.83
CA TYR A 118 -5.40 -1.94 14.37
C TYR A 118 -5.99 -0.67 13.76
N SER A 119 -5.26 0.44 13.75
CA SER A 119 -5.76 1.70 13.19
C SER A 119 -5.97 1.61 11.69
N ALA A 120 -7.09 2.15 11.21
CA ALA A 120 -7.31 2.35 9.80
C ALA A 120 -6.31 3.39 9.27
N LYS A 121 -5.58 3.05 8.21
CA LYS A 121 -4.67 3.95 7.53
C LYS A 121 -5.38 4.64 6.38
N LYS A 122 -5.22 5.95 6.28
CA LYS A 122 -5.72 6.74 5.16
C LYS A 122 -4.80 6.53 3.96
N MET A 123 -5.39 6.24 2.82
CA MET A 123 -4.73 6.01 1.55
C MET A 123 -5.46 6.74 0.43
N TYR A 124 -4.85 6.78 -0.74
CA TYR A 124 -5.47 7.27 -1.96
C TYR A 124 -5.35 6.23 -3.06
N ILE A 125 -6.38 6.18 -3.89
CA ILE A 125 -6.42 5.32 -5.07
C ILE A 125 -6.71 6.20 -6.29
N ALA A 126 -5.91 6.04 -7.33
CA ALA A 126 -6.08 6.70 -8.62
C ALA A 126 -6.15 5.66 -9.73
N LYS A 127 -6.95 5.94 -10.76
CA LYS A 127 -6.86 5.25 -12.05
C LYS A 127 -5.74 5.86 -12.87
N VAL A 128 -4.88 5.02 -13.42
CA VAL A 128 -3.73 5.45 -14.21
C VAL A 128 -3.53 4.56 -15.43
N ILE A 129 -2.94 5.11 -16.46
CA ILE A 129 -2.32 4.35 -17.56
C ILE A 129 -0.82 4.35 -17.31
N ASP A 130 -0.23 3.17 -17.25
CA ASP A 130 1.22 2.97 -17.21
C ASP A 130 1.78 3.11 -18.62
N ARG A 131 2.53 4.19 -18.91
CA ARG A 131 3.05 4.46 -20.24
C ARG A 131 4.05 3.42 -20.73
N ASN A 132 4.64 2.67 -19.82
CA ASN A 132 5.55 1.57 -20.18
C ASN A 132 4.82 0.27 -20.52
N ASN A 133 3.51 0.16 -20.19
CA ASN A 133 2.69 -1.05 -20.39
C ASN A 133 1.25 -0.65 -20.73
N GLU A 134 1.03 0.14 -21.75
CA GLU A 134 -0.28 0.67 -22.16
C GLU A 134 -1.26 -0.43 -22.58
N GLU A 135 -0.75 -1.58 -23.05
CA GLU A 135 -1.52 -2.75 -23.42
C GLU A 135 -2.29 -3.38 -22.26
N ASP A 136 -1.83 -3.18 -21.02
CA ASP A 136 -2.55 -3.63 -19.83
C ASP A 136 -3.81 -2.78 -19.56
N GLY A 137 -3.92 -1.60 -20.16
CA GLY A 137 -5.03 -0.69 -19.99
C GLY A 137 -5.04 0.03 -18.64
N VAL A 138 -6.24 0.24 -18.10
CA VAL A 138 -6.42 1.01 -16.85
C VAL A 138 -5.96 0.21 -15.65
N LYS A 139 -5.01 0.78 -14.91
CA LYS A 139 -4.49 0.25 -13.64
C LYS A 139 -4.93 1.12 -12.45
N PHE A 140 -4.89 0.53 -11.27
CA PHE A 140 -5.18 1.21 -10.02
C PHE A 140 -3.87 1.42 -9.25
N TRP A 141 -3.57 2.68 -8.93
CA TRP A 141 -2.43 3.06 -8.12
C TRP A 141 -2.89 3.45 -6.71
N ARG A 142 -2.52 2.65 -5.72
CA ARG A 142 -2.79 2.91 -4.31
C ARG A 142 -1.52 3.34 -3.60
N PHE A 143 -1.60 4.37 -2.79
CA PHE A 143 -0.51 4.86 -1.97
C PHE A 143 -1.01 5.44 -0.64
N ASN A 144 -0.15 5.40 0.37
CA ASN A 144 -0.46 5.87 1.71
C ASN A 144 -0.51 7.40 1.76
N HIS A 145 -1.35 7.93 2.67
CA HIS A 145 -1.27 9.32 3.08
C HIS A 145 -0.06 9.51 4.00
N ASP A 146 0.77 10.50 3.72
CA ASP A 146 1.88 10.90 4.59
C ASP A 146 1.49 12.16 5.36
N PHE A 147 1.38 12.04 6.69
CA PHE A 147 1.06 13.16 7.57
C PHE A 147 2.20 14.19 7.69
N ARG A 148 3.41 13.86 7.24
CA ARG A 148 4.57 14.78 7.20
C ARG A 148 4.54 15.72 5.99
N LYS A 149 3.57 15.56 5.10
CA LYS A 149 3.40 16.31 3.84
C LYS A 149 4.54 16.14 2.83
N GLU A 150 5.19 15.00 2.84
CA GLU A 150 6.25 14.63 1.90
C GLU A 150 5.84 13.45 1.00
N GLY A 151 4.62 12.96 1.17
CA GLY A 151 4.08 11.82 0.47
C GLY A 151 3.77 12.04 -1.01
N ILE A 152 3.33 10.97 -1.64
CA ILE A 152 2.93 10.97 -3.06
C ILE A 152 1.78 11.96 -3.28
N PHE A 153 0.79 12.00 -2.37
CA PHE A 153 -0.32 12.96 -2.44
C PHE A 153 0.17 14.41 -2.51
N ASP A 154 1.11 14.77 -1.64
CA ASP A 154 1.63 16.15 -1.55
C ASP A 154 2.45 16.50 -2.80
N LYS A 155 3.21 15.54 -3.34
CA LYS A 155 3.95 15.72 -4.59
C LYS A 155 3.01 15.94 -5.78
N ILE A 156 1.95 15.14 -5.91
CA ILE A 156 0.92 15.33 -6.95
C ILE A 156 0.22 16.68 -6.77
N HIS A 157 -0.16 17.04 -5.53
CA HIS A 157 -0.78 18.32 -5.22
C HIS A 157 0.15 19.48 -5.59
N GLY A 158 1.45 19.37 -5.32
CA GLY A 158 2.46 20.34 -5.70
C GLY A 158 2.53 20.57 -7.22
N VAL A 159 2.46 19.49 -8.02
CA VAL A 159 2.35 19.55 -9.49
C VAL A 159 1.12 20.34 -9.90
N ILE A 160 -0.07 19.97 -9.41
CA ILE A 160 -1.34 20.63 -9.75
C ILE A 160 -1.31 22.11 -9.35
N ALA A 161 -0.80 22.43 -8.16
CA ALA A 161 -0.68 23.80 -7.68
C ALA A 161 0.28 24.64 -8.53
N GLY A 162 1.39 24.05 -9.00
CA GLY A 162 2.35 24.69 -9.89
C GLY A 162 1.80 24.98 -11.30
N LEU A 163 0.85 24.17 -11.76
CA LEU A 163 0.24 24.25 -13.10
C LEU A 163 -1.04 25.09 -13.13
N LYS A 164 -1.17 26.13 -12.33
CA LYS A 164 -2.39 26.95 -12.19
C LYS A 164 -3.08 27.37 -13.48
N LYS A 165 -2.35 27.52 -14.59
CA LYS A 165 -2.87 27.87 -15.91
C LYS A 165 -3.32 26.64 -16.74
N PHE A 166 -2.83 25.44 -16.41
CA PHE A 166 -3.02 24.19 -17.17
C PHE A 166 -3.78 23.16 -16.33
N ARG A 167 -4.89 23.48 -15.91
CA ARG A 167 -5.73 23.10 -14.77
C ARG A 167 -6.08 21.65 -14.63
N ASP A 168 -6.00 20.83 -15.68
CA ASP A 168 -6.47 19.45 -15.62
C ASP A 168 -5.42 18.50 -16.21
N ILE A 169 -4.63 17.91 -15.31
CA ILE A 169 -3.64 16.90 -15.69
C ILE A 169 -4.30 15.62 -16.21
N THR A 170 -5.61 15.43 -15.98
CA THR A 170 -6.37 14.25 -16.41
C THR A 170 -7.12 14.46 -17.71
N SER A 171 -7.07 15.66 -18.30
CA SER A 171 -7.74 15.96 -19.57
C SER A 171 -7.33 14.98 -20.68
N ALA A 172 -8.31 14.52 -21.46
CA ALA A 172 -8.06 13.62 -22.58
C ALA A 172 -7.29 14.29 -23.73
N THR A 173 -7.40 15.62 -23.88
CA THR A 173 -6.81 16.37 -25.01
C THR A 173 -5.57 17.18 -24.63
N GLU A 174 -5.54 17.74 -23.43
CA GLU A 174 -4.50 18.65 -22.94
C GLU A 174 -3.95 18.24 -21.58
N GLY A 175 -4.18 16.99 -21.17
CA GLY A 175 -3.67 16.46 -19.93
C GLY A 175 -2.15 16.27 -19.96
N ARG A 176 -1.58 15.86 -18.85
CA ARG A 176 -0.14 15.66 -18.73
C ARG A 176 0.21 14.32 -18.14
N ASP A 177 1.20 13.68 -18.72
CA ASP A 177 1.83 12.54 -18.10
C ASP A 177 2.65 12.99 -16.90
N LEU A 178 2.73 12.13 -15.91
CA LEU A 178 3.54 12.35 -14.72
C LEU A 178 4.73 11.40 -14.74
N SER A 179 5.93 11.98 -14.70
CA SER A 179 7.16 11.23 -14.53
C SER A 179 7.43 11.07 -13.04
N ILE A 180 7.50 9.83 -12.56
CA ILE A 180 7.66 9.43 -11.17
C ILE A 180 9.07 8.89 -10.99
N SER A 181 9.91 9.63 -10.28
CA SER A 181 11.25 9.16 -9.92
C SER A 181 11.19 8.37 -8.61
N ILE A 182 11.68 7.15 -8.64
CA ILE A 182 11.69 6.23 -7.51
C ILE A 182 13.15 5.91 -7.19
N ASN A 183 13.56 6.13 -5.96
CA ASN A 183 14.91 5.85 -5.48
C ASN A 183 14.84 4.95 -4.24
N ARG A 184 15.92 4.23 -3.94
CA ARG A 184 16.04 3.57 -2.64
C ARG A 184 16.40 4.57 -1.56
N ASN A 185 15.69 4.50 -0.44
CA ASN A 185 16.05 5.27 0.76
C ASN A 185 17.23 4.63 1.49
N GLN A 186 17.64 5.20 2.60
CA GLN A 186 18.76 4.71 3.43
C GLN A 186 18.54 3.29 3.96
N THR A 187 17.28 2.86 4.07
CA THR A 187 16.91 1.49 4.49
C THR A 187 16.78 0.52 3.31
N GLY A 188 17.09 0.97 2.08
CA GLY A 188 17.00 0.15 0.87
C GLY A 188 15.59 0.02 0.29
N LEU A 189 14.58 0.65 0.89
CA LEU A 189 13.20 0.60 0.41
C LEU A 189 12.99 1.59 -0.75
N PRO A 190 12.18 1.22 -1.78
CA PRO A 190 11.79 2.13 -2.84
C PRO A 190 10.93 3.26 -2.28
N VAL A 191 11.27 4.50 -2.61
CA VAL A 191 10.50 5.69 -2.26
C VAL A 191 10.35 6.61 -3.47
N VAL A 192 9.20 7.22 -3.62
CA VAL A 192 8.96 8.24 -4.64
C VAL A 192 9.67 9.52 -4.22
N SER A 193 10.77 9.85 -4.90
CA SER A 193 11.55 11.04 -4.62
C SER A 193 10.95 12.30 -5.23
N SER A 194 10.45 12.21 -6.47
CA SER A 194 9.82 13.33 -7.15
C SER A 194 8.72 12.87 -8.11
N ILE A 195 7.78 13.78 -8.37
CA ILE A 195 6.77 13.65 -9.42
C ILE A 195 6.80 14.94 -10.23
N THR A 196 7.04 14.84 -11.54
CA THR A 196 7.16 15.99 -12.44
C THR A 196 6.19 15.84 -13.61
N PRO A 197 5.46 16.91 -13.98
CA PRO A 197 4.58 16.86 -15.14
C PRO A 197 5.39 16.95 -16.43
N GLN A 198 4.98 16.15 -17.41
CA GLN A 198 5.46 16.26 -18.78
C GLN A 198 4.71 17.34 -19.56
N ASP A 199 5.04 17.54 -20.83
CA ASP A 199 4.30 18.43 -21.70
C ASP A 199 2.85 18.01 -21.87
N ALA A 200 1.99 18.99 -22.16
CA ALA A 200 0.59 18.70 -22.41
C ALA A 200 0.43 17.87 -23.70
N GLY A 201 -0.43 16.88 -23.65
CA GLY A 201 -0.66 15.99 -24.77
C GLY A 201 -1.97 15.24 -24.68
N VAL A 202 -2.33 14.56 -25.76
CA VAL A 202 -3.51 13.70 -25.82
C VAL A 202 -3.32 12.46 -24.95
N LEU A 203 -4.45 11.89 -24.50
CA LEU A 203 -4.44 10.67 -23.68
C LEU A 203 -3.89 9.47 -24.47
N SER A 204 -4.26 9.34 -25.73
CA SER A 204 -3.69 8.38 -26.70
C SER A 204 -3.81 8.96 -28.09
N GLU A 205 -2.85 8.66 -28.97
CA GLU A 205 -2.94 8.92 -30.40
C GLU A 205 -4.03 8.05 -31.08
N ASN A 206 -4.36 6.91 -30.48
CA ASN A 206 -5.48 6.07 -30.88
C ASN A 206 -6.74 6.49 -30.12
N GLN A 207 -7.68 7.10 -30.82
CA GLN A 207 -8.92 7.58 -30.23
C GLN A 207 -9.76 6.44 -29.62
N GLU A 208 -9.84 5.28 -30.27
CA GLU A 208 -10.61 4.13 -29.75
C GLU A 208 -10.03 3.65 -28.40
N GLN A 209 -8.71 3.65 -28.29
CA GLN A 209 -8.01 3.30 -27.05
C GLN A 209 -8.29 4.33 -25.95
N ALA A 210 -8.22 5.60 -26.26
CA ALA A 210 -8.52 6.68 -25.32
C ALA A 210 -9.96 6.59 -24.80
N GLU A 211 -10.92 6.34 -25.69
CA GLU A 211 -12.33 6.15 -25.35
C GLU A 211 -12.52 4.92 -24.48
N ALA A 212 -11.88 3.80 -24.79
CA ALA A 212 -11.93 2.57 -23.98
C ALA A 212 -11.40 2.80 -22.55
N TRP A 213 -10.30 3.52 -22.40
CA TRP A 213 -9.74 3.86 -21.08
C TRP A 213 -10.67 4.79 -20.28
N LEU A 214 -11.29 5.78 -20.93
CA LEU A 214 -12.23 6.69 -20.27
C LEU A 214 -13.57 6.01 -19.93
N ALA A 215 -13.95 5.01 -20.71
CA ALA A 215 -15.16 4.21 -20.49
C ALA A 215 -15.02 3.14 -19.40
N ASP A 216 -13.81 2.97 -18.81
CA ASP A 216 -13.60 2.02 -17.74
C ASP A 216 -14.41 2.42 -16.49
N THR A 217 -15.46 1.66 -16.19
CA THR A 217 -16.38 1.89 -15.08
C THR A 217 -15.94 1.25 -13.77
N ARG A 218 -14.87 0.41 -13.79
CA ARG A 218 -14.38 -0.25 -12.57
C ARG A 218 -14.08 0.80 -11.50
N THR A 219 -14.39 0.43 -10.27
CA THR A 219 -14.04 1.19 -9.07
C THR A 219 -12.93 0.47 -8.30
N TRP A 220 -12.43 1.07 -7.24
CA TRP A 220 -11.48 0.39 -6.38
C TRP A 220 -12.07 -0.88 -5.75
N GLU A 221 -13.41 -0.95 -5.53
CA GLU A 221 -14.09 -2.12 -4.98
C GLU A 221 -14.04 -3.33 -5.89
N ASP A 222 -13.97 -3.12 -7.20
CA ASP A 222 -13.86 -4.20 -8.19
C ASP A 222 -12.45 -4.82 -8.20
N VAL A 223 -11.46 -4.06 -7.76
CA VAL A 223 -10.05 -4.44 -7.80
C VAL A 223 -9.55 -4.83 -6.41
N TYR A 224 -9.92 -4.08 -5.37
CA TYR A 224 -9.58 -4.37 -3.98
C TYR A 224 -10.79 -4.99 -3.29
N SER A 225 -10.78 -6.32 -3.12
CA SER A 225 -11.92 -7.05 -2.53
C SER A 225 -12.27 -6.52 -1.13
N VAL A 226 -13.51 -6.06 -0.98
CA VAL A 226 -14.07 -5.76 0.34
C VAL A 226 -14.44 -7.07 1.01
N ARG A 227 -13.83 -7.37 2.16
CA ARG A 227 -14.13 -8.57 2.95
C ARG A 227 -15.25 -8.28 3.93
N ASN A 228 -16.06 -9.30 4.25
CA ASN A 228 -17.12 -9.18 5.25
C ASN A 228 -16.56 -9.20 6.68
N TYR A 229 -17.43 -8.91 7.64
CA TYR A 229 -17.10 -8.85 9.05
C TYR A 229 -16.48 -10.17 9.57
N GLU A 230 -17.09 -11.32 9.28
CA GLU A 230 -16.63 -12.64 9.72
C GLU A 230 -15.20 -12.94 9.26
N TYR A 231 -14.91 -12.68 7.99
CA TYR A 231 -13.57 -12.84 7.44
C TYR A 231 -12.53 -11.99 8.19
N LEU A 232 -12.86 -10.72 8.44
CA LEU A 232 -11.96 -9.79 9.13
C LEU A 232 -11.83 -10.13 10.62
N ALA A 233 -12.88 -10.64 11.27
CA ALA A 233 -12.83 -11.07 12.66
C ALA A 233 -11.83 -12.21 12.88
N ILE A 234 -11.78 -13.18 11.96
CA ILE A 234 -10.79 -14.27 12.01
C ILE A 234 -9.36 -13.69 11.90
N ILE A 235 -9.14 -12.70 11.05
CA ILE A 235 -7.80 -12.09 10.89
C ILE A 235 -7.39 -11.31 12.15
N VAL A 236 -8.31 -10.56 12.73
CA VAL A 236 -8.05 -9.79 13.97
C VAL A 236 -7.59 -10.69 15.09
N THR A 237 -8.13 -11.92 15.16
CA THR A 237 -7.72 -12.94 16.13
C THR A 237 -6.44 -13.70 15.73
N GLY A 238 -5.77 -13.31 14.64
CA GLY A 238 -4.54 -13.97 14.16
C GLY A 238 -4.77 -15.26 13.38
N GLY A 239 -6.03 -15.57 13.04
CA GLY A 239 -6.40 -16.75 12.28
C GLY A 239 -6.23 -16.57 10.76
N VAL A 240 -6.36 -17.66 10.03
CA VAL A 240 -6.33 -17.70 8.58
C VAL A 240 -7.72 -18.05 8.04
N PRO A 241 -8.46 -17.11 7.44
CA PRO A 241 -9.81 -17.35 6.96
C PRO A 241 -9.85 -18.39 5.84
N MET A 242 -10.68 -19.40 5.98
CA MET A 242 -10.99 -20.42 4.99
C MET A 242 -12.50 -20.50 4.78
N TRP A 243 -12.95 -20.67 3.54
CA TRP A 243 -14.37 -20.84 3.25
C TRP A 243 -14.80 -22.29 3.52
N ASP A 244 -15.71 -22.49 4.44
CA ASP A 244 -16.37 -23.77 4.65
C ASP A 244 -17.56 -23.89 3.72
N LYS A 245 -17.57 -24.96 2.90
CA LYS A 245 -18.61 -25.19 1.89
C LYS A 245 -19.88 -25.79 2.50
N GLU A 246 -19.75 -26.50 3.62
CA GLU A 246 -20.86 -27.16 4.30
C GLU A 246 -21.63 -26.16 5.14
N GLU A 247 -20.92 -25.40 5.97
CA GLU A 247 -21.51 -24.36 6.83
C GLU A 247 -21.77 -23.04 6.10
N LYS A 248 -21.23 -22.87 4.89
CA LYS A 248 -21.34 -21.63 4.07
C LYS A 248 -20.91 -20.37 4.81
N CYS A 249 -19.85 -20.49 5.60
CA CYS A 249 -19.25 -19.39 6.37
C CYS A 249 -17.74 -19.40 6.26
N PHE A 250 -17.10 -18.35 6.75
CA PHE A 250 -15.65 -18.33 6.92
C PHE A 250 -15.29 -18.92 8.29
N VAL A 251 -14.32 -19.83 8.30
CA VAL A 251 -13.79 -20.49 9.50
C VAL A 251 -12.29 -20.26 9.56
N ASP A 252 -11.71 -20.35 10.76
CA ASP A 252 -10.28 -20.27 10.94
C ASP A 252 -9.62 -21.61 10.59
N LYS A 253 -8.79 -21.64 9.55
CA LYS A 253 -8.03 -22.81 9.12
C LYS A 253 -7.24 -23.43 10.28
N ASN A 254 -6.69 -22.62 11.17
CA ASN A 254 -5.87 -23.09 12.28
C ASN A 254 -6.68 -23.83 13.35
N LYS A 255 -8.01 -23.63 13.40
CA LYS A 255 -8.91 -24.29 14.37
C LYS A 255 -9.48 -25.63 13.87
N ILE A 256 -9.39 -25.91 12.58
CA ILE A 256 -9.90 -27.17 11.99
C ILE A 256 -9.02 -28.36 12.40
N ASP A 257 -7.73 -28.11 12.62
CA ASP A 257 -6.76 -29.15 12.99
C ASP A 257 -6.68 -29.42 14.51
N THR A 258 -7.47 -28.70 15.35
CA THR A 258 -7.54 -28.90 16.81
C THR A 258 -8.94 -29.38 17.22
N PRO A 259 -9.10 -30.54 17.89
CA PRO A 259 -10.42 -30.96 18.38
C PRO A 259 -10.87 -30.04 19.54
N ASN A 260 -11.99 -29.44 19.32
CA ASN A 260 -12.98 -28.80 20.18
C ASN A 260 -12.65 -28.66 21.69
N GLU A 261 -12.46 -27.43 22.18
CA GLU A 261 -12.83 -27.05 23.55
C GLU A 261 -13.63 -25.73 23.48
N ASP A 262 -14.83 -25.78 24.05
CA ASP A 262 -15.84 -24.72 24.12
C ASP A 262 -15.29 -23.46 24.79
N ALA A 263 -15.13 -22.38 24.02
CA ALA A 263 -14.83 -21.06 24.57
C ALA A 263 -15.65 -19.99 23.85
N THR A 264 -16.38 -19.19 24.60
CA THR A 264 -17.15 -18.06 24.11
C THR A 264 -16.23 -16.96 23.52
N LEU A 265 -16.64 -16.31 22.46
CA LEU A 265 -15.89 -15.27 21.73
C LEU A 265 -15.26 -14.18 22.63
N ASP A 266 -15.92 -13.83 23.74
CA ASP A 266 -15.43 -12.83 24.71
C ASP A 266 -14.21 -13.32 25.50
N SER A 267 -14.14 -14.63 25.84
CA SER A 267 -13.00 -15.19 26.58
C SER A 267 -11.79 -15.43 25.68
N GLU A 268 -11.98 -15.69 24.39
CA GLU A 268 -10.89 -15.84 23.41
C GLU A 268 -10.22 -14.50 23.09
N LEU A 269 -10.98 -13.42 22.98
CA LEU A 269 -10.43 -12.08 22.79
C LEU A 269 -9.59 -11.64 24.01
N ALA A 270 -10.07 -11.93 25.22
CA ALA A 270 -9.35 -11.65 26.47
C ALA A 270 -8.04 -12.47 26.60
N MET A 271 -8.05 -13.77 26.26
CA MET A 271 -6.84 -14.61 26.28
C MET A 271 -5.82 -14.20 25.23
N GLN A 272 -6.24 -13.71 24.06
CA GLN A 272 -5.31 -13.26 23.03
C GLN A 272 -4.67 -11.92 23.38
N VAL A 273 -5.39 -11.02 24.02
CA VAL A 273 -4.83 -9.80 24.59
C VAL A 273 -3.75 -10.13 25.63
N GLU A 274 -3.97 -11.14 26.50
CA GLU A 274 -2.96 -11.60 27.47
C GLU A 274 -1.76 -12.28 26.80
N ASN A 275 -1.95 -13.10 25.78
CA ASN A 275 -0.85 -13.76 25.05
C ASN A 275 0.00 -12.74 24.27
N VAL A 276 -0.61 -11.70 23.70
CA VAL A 276 0.11 -10.62 23.04
C VAL A 276 0.89 -9.80 24.07
N LYS A 277 0.33 -9.53 25.26
CA LYS A 277 1.04 -8.88 26.38
C LYS A 277 2.25 -9.70 26.81
N ALA A 278 2.13 -11.01 26.95
CA ALA A 278 3.22 -11.90 27.35
C ALA A 278 4.37 -11.91 26.30
N ASN A 279 4.04 -11.90 25.02
CA ASN A 279 5.03 -11.85 23.95
C ASN A 279 5.73 -10.48 23.82
N VAL A 280 5.04 -9.38 24.14
CA VAL A 280 5.65 -8.04 24.19
C VAL A 280 6.62 -7.94 25.38
N THR A 281 6.25 -8.47 26.54
CA THR A 281 7.12 -8.45 27.73
C THR A 281 8.38 -9.34 27.57
N ALA A 282 8.26 -10.43 26.83
CA ALA A 282 9.40 -11.32 26.52
C ALA A 282 10.39 -10.69 25.51
N ALA A 283 9.91 -9.79 24.63
CA ALA A 283 10.74 -9.08 23.65
C ALA A 283 11.50 -7.88 24.26
N GLU A 284 11.04 -7.33 25.39
CA GLU A 284 11.70 -6.18 26.05
C GLU A 284 12.93 -6.56 26.87
N THR A 285 13.23 -7.83 27.08
CA THR A 285 14.42 -8.29 27.81
C THR A 285 15.68 -8.44 26.97
N VAL A 286 15.64 -8.12 25.67
CA VAL A 286 16.83 -8.09 24.81
C VAL A 286 17.11 -6.68 24.35
N THR A 287 17.91 -5.99 25.17
CA THR A 287 18.79 -4.81 24.89
C THR A 287 18.40 -3.81 23.81
N ASN A 288 18.12 -2.60 24.28
CA ASN A 288 18.07 -1.32 23.56
C ASN A 288 19.35 -1.02 22.77
N PRO A 289 19.28 -0.54 21.52
CA PRO A 289 19.74 0.81 21.26
C PRO A 289 18.74 1.64 20.42
N GLN A 290 18.62 2.91 20.82
CA GLN A 290 17.97 4.01 20.13
C GLN A 290 17.86 3.85 18.62
N SER A 291 16.62 3.79 18.13
CA SER A 291 16.33 4.13 16.74
C SER A 291 14.99 4.88 16.67
N THR A 292 15.08 6.09 16.20
CA THR A 292 13.96 6.91 15.73
C THR A 292 13.17 6.11 14.70
N THR A 293 11.99 5.66 15.06
CA THR A 293 11.08 4.92 14.17
C THR A 293 10.47 5.87 13.15
N SER A 294 10.96 5.80 11.92
CA SER A 294 10.20 6.19 10.77
C SER A 294 9.41 4.94 10.31
N ASP A 295 8.10 4.93 10.54
CA ASP A 295 7.18 3.92 10.00
C ASP A 295 6.99 4.13 8.48
N GLU A 296 8.05 3.86 7.70
CA GLU A 296 7.94 3.70 6.25
C GLU A 296 7.98 2.21 5.91
N GLU A 297 6.92 1.52 6.27
CA GLU A 297 6.70 0.16 5.81
C GLU A 297 6.08 0.19 4.41
N GLY A 298 6.73 -0.45 3.46
CA GLY A 298 6.25 -0.63 2.08
C GLY A 298 4.82 -1.18 2.05
N ASP A 299 4.02 -0.60 1.17
CA ASP A 299 2.61 -0.93 1.00
C ASP A 299 2.49 -2.24 0.22
N ASP A 300 2.10 -3.32 0.89
CA ASP A 300 1.81 -4.58 0.21
C ASP A 300 0.45 -4.50 -0.48
N LEU A 301 0.44 -4.81 -1.77
CA LEU A 301 -0.80 -4.93 -2.52
C LEU A 301 -1.65 -6.06 -1.93
N PRO A 302 -2.97 -5.83 -1.75
CA PRO A 302 -3.86 -6.84 -1.17
C PRO A 302 -4.25 -7.88 -2.22
N PHE A 303 -4.20 -9.10 -1.88
CA PHE A 303 -4.92 -10.20 -2.47
C PHE A 303 -5.54 -11.06 -1.38
#